data_49774f3c8fd2a1d6029c55018d9071f8
#
_entry.id   49774f3c8fd2a1d6029c55018d9071f8
#
_cell.length_a   1.000
_cell.length_b   1.000
_cell.length_c   1.000
_cell.angle_alpha   90.00
_cell.angle_beta   90.00
_cell.angle_gamma   90.00
#
_symmetry.space_group_name_H-M   'P 1'
#
loop_
_entity.id
_entity.type
_entity.pdbx_description
1 polymer ?
#
loop_
_entity_poly.entity_id
_entity_poly.type
_entity_poly.pdbx_seq_one_letter_code
_entity_poly.pdbx_strand_id
1 'polypeptide(L)'
;MNGAIARHTVALIGAAIGLTDCSAGQGPFRMVQFCLAGTQEIPAFTSFMNELAQEHRMEFTDRSGQTEDELRALASGNKNVPVASRVVNIGADHGGEFNFSAGNLGMPAEQIVVGFNGTKLDDARQFADAVVSKLSTRWRVHEVPQGRGAFPLVKCD
;
A
#
# COMPACT_ATOMS: atom_id res chain seq x y z
N MET A 1 -42.24 46.05 44.46
CA MET A 1 -42.41 44.83 43.61
C MET A 1 -41.28 44.86 42.59
N ASN A 2 -40.16 44.16 42.91
CA ASN A 2 -38.95 44.18 42.12
C ASN A 2 -38.77 42.79 41.48
N GLY A 3 -38.99 42.74 40.16
CA GLY A 3 -38.77 41.52 39.39
C GLY A 3 -37.30 41.42 38.95
N ALA A 4 -36.60 40.44 39.48
CA ALA A 4 -35.23 40.12 39.09
C ALA A 4 -35.24 39.26 37.81
N ILE A 5 -34.64 39.80 36.74
CA ILE A 5 -34.44 39.07 35.47
C ILE A 5 -33.14 38.27 35.59
N ALA A 6 -33.31 36.96 35.68
CA ALA A 6 -32.17 36.05 35.64
C ALA A 6 -31.63 35.93 34.20
N ARG A 7 -30.42 36.40 33.98
CA ARG A 7 -29.68 36.26 32.72
C ARG A 7 -29.04 34.85 32.71
N HIS A 8 -29.54 33.98 31.84
CA HIS A 8 -28.91 32.68 31.58
C HIS A 8 -27.76 32.91 30.60
N THR A 9 -26.55 32.76 31.11
CA THR A 9 -25.33 32.76 30.29
C THR A 9 -25.21 31.37 29.68
N VAL A 10 -25.48 31.22 28.38
CA VAL A 10 -25.22 30.01 27.63
C VAL A 10 -23.72 29.97 27.32
N ALA A 11 -23.00 29.09 28.01
CA ALA A 11 -21.61 28.80 27.70
C ALA A 11 -21.55 27.93 26.43
N LEU A 12 -21.15 28.51 25.32
CA LEU A 12 -20.80 27.83 24.11
C LEU A 12 -19.47 27.05 24.35
N ILE A 13 -19.57 25.76 24.62
CA ILE A 13 -18.44 24.83 24.60
C ILE A 13 -18.09 24.62 23.12
N GLY A 14 -17.11 25.39 22.63
CA GLY A 14 -16.50 25.16 21.34
C GLY A 14 -15.77 23.80 21.35
N ALA A 15 -16.39 22.77 20.76
CA ALA A 15 -15.70 21.54 20.44
C ALA A 15 -14.64 21.88 19.37
N ALA A 16 -13.40 22.04 19.82
CA ALA A 16 -12.24 22.02 18.92
C ALA A 16 -12.18 20.60 18.33
N ILE A 17 -12.75 20.43 17.14
CA ILE A 17 -12.51 19.28 16.31
C ILE A 17 -11.04 19.38 15.94
N GLY A 18 -10.20 18.65 16.67
CA GLY A 18 -8.82 18.46 16.32
C GLY A 18 -8.80 17.87 14.90
N LEU A 19 -8.44 18.70 13.94
CA LEU A 19 -7.92 18.25 12.66
C LEU A 19 -6.66 17.45 13.03
N THR A 20 -6.84 16.14 13.25
CA THR A 20 -5.72 15.21 13.26
C THR A 20 -5.00 15.48 11.95
N ASP A 21 -3.81 16.06 12.06
CA ASP A 21 -2.83 16.14 10.99
C ASP A 21 -2.89 14.81 10.22
N CYS A 22 -3.43 14.87 9.01
CA CYS A 22 -3.04 13.93 7.98
C CYS A 22 -1.56 14.27 7.73
N SER A 23 -0.69 13.78 8.61
CA SER A 23 0.72 13.72 8.32
C SER A 23 0.79 13.01 6.98
N ALA A 24 1.12 13.79 5.95
CA ALA A 24 1.35 13.28 4.61
C ALA A 24 2.31 12.10 4.80
N GLY A 25 1.76 10.87 4.73
CA GLY A 25 2.49 9.68 5.06
C GLY A 25 3.75 9.70 4.21
N GLN A 26 4.90 9.69 4.88
CA GLN A 26 6.15 9.62 4.16
C GLN A 26 6.04 8.37 3.28
N GLY A 27 6.15 8.56 1.97
CA GLY A 27 6.10 7.46 1.02
C GLY A 27 7.16 6.40 1.38
N PRO A 28 7.11 5.23 0.78
CA PRO A 28 8.07 4.17 1.05
C PRO A 28 9.50 4.70 0.88
N PHE A 29 10.40 4.35 1.79
CA PHE A 29 11.80 4.76 1.72
C PHE A 29 12.54 4.09 0.54
N ARG A 30 11.99 2.97 0.05
CA ARG A 30 12.47 2.23 -1.13
C ARG A 30 11.30 1.63 -1.87
N MET A 31 11.37 1.67 -3.19
CA MET A 31 10.44 0.97 -4.07
C MET A 31 11.20 0.26 -5.17
N VAL A 32 10.72 -0.90 -5.55
CA VAL A 32 11.22 -1.65 -6.70
C VAL A 32 10.06 -2.06 -7.61
N GLN A 33 10.38 -2.27 -8.88
CA GLN A 33 9.41 -2.65 -9.91
C GLN A 33 9.97 -3.77 -10.78
N PHE A 34 9.12 -4.67 -11.21
CA PHE A 34 9.46 -5.76 -12.13
C PHE A 34 8.22 -6.25 -12.86
N CYS A 35 8.44 -7.06 -13.89
CA CYS A 35 7.39 -7.72 -14.65
C CYS A 35 7.33 -9.21 -14.34
N LEU A 36 6.12 -9.72 -14.13
CA LEU A 36 5.82 -11.14 -14.25
C LEU A 36 5.81 -11.54 -15.73
N ALA A 37 6.09 -12.79 -16.08
CA ALA A 37 5.99 -13.27 -17.46
C ALA A 37 4.53 -13.30 -17.98
N GLY A 38 3.57 -13.08 -17.09
CA GLY A 38 2.16 -12.94 -17.39
C GLY A 38 1.32 -13.06 -16.14
N THR A 39 0.02 -12.77 -16.25
CA THR A 39 -0.90 -12.78 -15.09
C THR A 39 -1.06 -14.16 -14.44
N GLN A 40 -0.73 -15.25 -15.15
CA GLN A 40 -0.71 -16.61 -14.60
C GLN A 40 0.36 -16.80 -13.51
N GLU A 41 1.37 -15.92 -13.42
CA GLU A 41 2.38 -15.97 -12.37
C GLU A 41 1.94 -15.26 -11.07
N ILE A 42 0.84 -14.53 -11.07
CA ILE A 42 0.35 -13.80 -9.87
C ILE A 42 0.20 -14.73 -8.66
N PRO A 43 -0.41 -15.94 -8.76
CA PRO A 43 -0.51 -16.83 -7.60
C PRO A 43 0.86 -17.28 -7.07
N ALA A 44 1.81 -17.56 -7.96
CA ALA A 44 3.17 -17.97 -7.58
C ALA A 44 3.92 -16.81 -6.91
N PHE A 45 3.75 -15.59 -7.42
CA PHE A 45 4.29 -14.38 -6.79
C PHE A 45 3.69 -14.14 -5.39
N THR A 46 2.36 -14.22 -5.25
CA THR A 46 1.68 -14.05 -3.96
C THR A 46 2.16 -15.08 -2.94
N SER A 47 2.29 -16.37 -3.34
CA SER A 47 2.82 -17.42 -2.46
C SER A 47 4.26 -17.14 -2.05
N PHE A 48 5.10 -16.72 -2.99
CA PHE A 48 6.49 -16.36 -2.72
C PHE A 48 6.61 -15.21 -1.71
N MET A 49 5.79 -14.17 -1.84
CA MET A 49 5.77 -13.04 -0.89
C MET A 49 5.25 -13.45 0.50
N ASN A 50 4.28 -14.37 0.55
CA ASN A 50 3.81 -14.93 1.81
C ASN A 50 4.90 -15.76 2.51
N GLU A 51 5.65 -16.60 1.77
CA GLU A 51 6.79 -17.35 2.30
C GLU A 51 7.85 -16.41 2.89
N LEU A 52 8.19 -15.32 2.18
CA LEU A 52 9.10 -14.29 2.66
C LEU A 52 8.59 -13.61 3.95
N ALA A 53 7.30 -13.30 4.01
CA ALA A 53 6.70 -12.74 5.21
C ALA A 53 6.82 -13.71 6.40
N GLN A 54 6.56 -15.00 6.19
CA GLN A 54 6.69 -16.02 7.23
C GLN A 54 8.14 -16.18 7.72
N GLU A 55 9.12 -16.21 6.83
CA GLU A 55 10.55 -16.27 7.18
C GLU A 55 10.96 -15.10 8.10
N HIS A 56 10.38 -13.93 7.88
CA HIS A 56 10.63 -12.73 8.67
C HIS A 56 9.61 -12.53 9.80
N ARG A 57 8.75 -13.51 10.10
CA ARG A 57 7.73 -13.47 11.18
C ARG A 57 6.77 -12.29 11.05
N MET A 58 6.42 -11.93 9.84
CA MET A 58 5.49 -10.85 9.53
C MET A 58 4.07 -11.36 9.40
N GLU A 59 3.11 -10.50 9.73
CA GLU A 59 1.70 -10.75 9.45
C GLU A 59 1.40 -10.43 7.98
N PHE A 60 1.15 -11.47 7.18
CA PHE A 60 0.84 -11.34 5.75
C PHE A 60 -0.65 -11.08 5.54
N THR A 61 -0.97 -10.16 4.64
CA THR A 61 -2.35 -9.81 4.25
C THR A 61 -2.46 -9.81 2.73
N ASP A 62 -3.44 -10.54 2.20
CA ASP A 62 -3.83 -10.49 0.80
C ASP A 62 -5.24 -9.87 0.68
N ARG A 63 -5.31 -8.69 0.06
CA ARG A 63 -6.55 -7.96 -0.22
C ARG A 63 -6.88 -7.92 -1.72
N SER A 64 -6.22 -8.71 -2.52
CA SER A 64 -6.36 -8.67 -3.98
C SER A 64 -7.81 -8.91 -4.41
N GLY A 65 -8.48 -9.93 -3.86
CA GLY A 65 -9.88 -10.24 -4.17
C GLY A 65 -10.83 -9.12 -3.75
N GLN A 66 -10.68 -8.59 -2.53
CA GLN A 66 -11.50 -7.47 -2.05
C GLN A 66 -11.34 -6.24 -2.95
N THR A 67 -10.11 -5.90 -3.30
CA THR A 67 -9.81 -4.74 -4.17
C THR A 67 -10.39 -4.93 -5.57
N GLU A 68 -10.33 -6.15 -6.11
CA GLU A 68 -10.94 -6.45 -7.41
C GLU A 68 -12.46 -6.28 -7.39
N ASP A 69 -13.13 -6.72 -6.32
CA ASP A 69 -14.58 -6.56 -6.16
C ASP A 69 -14.98 -5.07 -6.00
N GLU A 70 -14.21 -4.30 -5.24
CA GLU A 70 -14.40 -2.84 -5.10
C GLU A 70 -14.26 -2.12 -6.46
N LEU A 71 -13.23 -2.46 -7.25
CA LEU A 71 -13.03 -1.90 -8.58
C LEU A 71 -14.17 -2.28 -9.54
N ARG A 72 -14.66 -3.52 -9.50
CA ARG A 72 -15.84 -3.94 -10.30
C ARG A 72 -17.08 -3.17 -9.90
N ALA A 73 -17.31 -2.95 -8.61
CA ALA A 73 -18.44 -2.16 -8.13
C ALA A 73 -18.37 -0.71 -8.63
N LEU A 74 -17.19 -0.09 -8.58
CA LEU A 74 -16.96 1.25 -9.13
C LEU A 74 -17.16 1.30 -10.65
N ALA A 75 -16.69 0.30 -11.38
CA ALA A 75 -16.82 0.20 -12.83
C ALA A 75 -18.28 0.01 -13.28
N SER A 76 -19.11 -0.67 -12.48
CA SER A 76 -20.53 -0.84 -12.77
C SER A 76 -21.30 0.48 -12.79
N GLY A 77 -20.84 1.48 -12.00
CA GLY A 77 -21.39 2.85 -11.99
C GLY A 77 -20.70 3.82 -12.96
N ASN A 78 -19.53 3.47 -13.49
CA ASN A 78 -18.75 4.35 -14.36
C ASN A 78 -18.00 3.56 -15.44
N LYS A 79 -18.48 3.61 -16.68
CA LYS A 79 -17.89 2.89 -17.83
C LYS A 79 -16.44 3.27 -18.16
N ASN A 80 -15.91 4.34 -17.57
CA ASN A 80 -14.55 4.82 -17.80
C ASN A 80 -13.53 4.28 -16.80
N VAL A 81 -13.96 3.46 -15.82
CA VAL A 81 -13.03 2.82 -14.88
C VAL A 81 -12.56 1.51 -15.50
N PRO A 82 -11.25 1.39 -15.84
CA PRO A 82 -10.71 0.13 -16.32
C PRO A 82 -10.77 -0.90 -15.19
N VAL A 83 -11.41 -2.03 -15.42
CA VAL A 83 -11.34 -3.17 -14.50
C VAL A 83 -10.09 -3.96 -14.87
N ALA A 84 -9.08 -3.93 -14.01
CA ALA A 84 -7.95 -4.82 -14.15
C ALA A 84 -8.44 -6.26 -14.03
N SER A 85 -8.07 -7.11 -14.97
CA SER A 85 -8.51 -8.52 -14.99
C SER A 85 -7.90 -9.36 -13.87
N ARG A 86 -6.83 -8.89 -13.24
CA ARG A 86 -6.20 -9.48 -12.06
C ARG A 86 -5.49 -8.40 -11.25
N VAL A 87 -5.99 -8.19 -10.05
CA VAL A 87 -5.43 -7.23 -9.10
C VAL A 87 -4.46 -7.95 -8.17
N VAL A 88 -3.34 -7.30 -7.87
CA VAL A 88 -2.45 -7.63 -6.77
C VAL A 88 -2.52 -6.50 -5.75
N ASN A 89 -2.87 -6.82 -4.52
CA ASN A 89 -2.84 -5.93 -3.37
C ASN A 89 -2.51 -6.75 -2.13
N ILE A 90 -1.21 -6.90 -1.86
CA ILE A 90 -0.70 -7.70 -0.76
C ILE A 90 0.25 -6.86 0.09
N GLY A 91 0.42 -7.26 1.34
CA GLY A 91 1.37 -6.64 2.23
C GLY A 91 1.74 -7.53 3.39
N ALA A 92 2.78 -7.17 4.12
CA ALA A 92 3.09 -7.78 5.40
C ALA A 92 3.70 -6.75 6.35
N ASP A 93 3.42 -6.92 7.64
CA ASP A 93 3.84 -6.02 8.70
C ASP A 93 4.55 -6.79 9.82
N HIS A 94 5.64 -6.21 10.35
CA HIS A 94 6.37 -6.73 11.50
C HIS A 94 6.14 -5.82 12.70
N GLY A 95 4.96 -5.92 13.33
CA GLY A 95 4.64 -5.18 14.56
C GLY A 95 4.75 -3.67 14.45
N GLY A 96 4.59 -3.08 13.26
CA GLY A 96 4.75 -1.64 12.99
C GLY A 96 6.20 -1.16 12.86
N GLU A 97 7.19 -2.04 13.01
CA GLU A 97 8.62 -1.67 12.90
C GLU A 97 9.06 -1.51 11.45
N PHE A 98 8.67 -2.45 10.60
CA PHE A 98 8.86 -2.39 9.15
C PHE A 98 7.79 -3.21 8.44
N ASN A 99 7.53 -2.84 7.20
CA ASN A 99 6.53 -3.51 6.36
C ASN A 99 6.90 -3.43 4.88
N PHE A 100 6.24 -4.26 4.08
CA PHE A 100 6.16 -4.07 2.65
C PHE A 100 4.71 -4.03 2.17
N SER A 101 4.50 -3.39 1.05
CA SER A 101 3.28 -3.50 0.25
C SER A 101 3.65 -3.81 -1.20
N ALA A 102 2.87 -4.66 -1.86
CA ALA A 102 3.07 -4.96 -3.27
C ALA A 102 1.74 -4.92 -4.02
N GLY A 103 1.79 -4.40 -5.24
CA GLY A 103 0.59 -4.25 -6.04
C GLY A 103 0.84 -3.88 -7.49
N ASN A 104 -0.24 -3.91 -8.27
CA ASN A 104 -0.27 -3.54 -9.68
C ASN A 104 -1.36 -2.52 -10.02
N LEU A 105 -1.93 -1.83 -9.02
CA LEU A 105 -3.00 -0.85 -9.23
C LEU A 105 -2.53 0.31 -10.12
N GLY A 106 -3.32 0.59 -11.17
CA GLY A 106 -3.03 1.65 -12.13
C GLY A 106 -1.94 1.31 -13.16
N MET A 107 -1.51 0.04 -13.22
CA MET A 107 -0.49 -0.46 -14.14
C MET A 107 -1.01 -1.68 -14.92
N PRO A 108 -0.28 -2.14 -15.96
CA PRO A 108 -0.53 -3.45 -16.57
C PRO A 108 -0.55 -4.55 -15.49
N ALA A 109 -1.41 -5.56 -15.67
CA ALA A 109 -1.67 -6.57 -14.63
C ALA A 109 -0.42 -7.38 -14.23
N GLU A 110 0.52 -7.56 -15.14
CA GLU A 110 1.79 -8.26 -14.94
C GLU A 110 2.89 -7.39 -14.30
N GLN A 111 2.67 -6.08 -14.20
CA GLN A 111 3.66 -5.16 -13.65
C GLN A 111 3.47 -4.97 -12.14
N ILE A 112 4.46 -5.37 -11.38
CA ILE A 112 4.41 -5.32 -9.92
C ILE A 112 5.32 -4.22 -9.37
N VAL A 113 4.81 -3.48 -8.40
CA VAL A 113 5.59 -2.57 -7.55
C VAL A 113 5.62 -3.11 -6.13
N VAL A 114 6.77 -3.10 -5.51
CA VAL A 114 6.95 -3.41 -4.09
C VAL A 114 7.54 -2.20 -3.39
N GLY A 115 6.84 -1.70 -2.38
CA GLY A 115 7.28 -0.59 -1.53
C GLY A 115 7.63 -1.06 -0.14
N PHE A 116 8.68 -0.48 0.46
CA PHE A 116 9.17 -0.79 1.80
C PHE A 116 9.07 0.43 2.70
N ASN A 117 8.52 0.24 3.90
CA ASN A 117 8.40 1.27 4.93
C ASN A 117 8.93 0.74 6.26
N GLY A 118 9.27 1.65 7.17
CA GLY A 118 9.66 1.26 8.52
C GLY A 118 10.05 2.45 9.37
N THR A 119 9.86 2.31 10.67
CA THR A 119 10.27 3.28 11.70
C THR A 119 11.67 2.99 12.20
N LYS A 120 12.06 1.71 12.26
CA LYS A 120 13.43 1.25 12.52
C LYS A 120 14.20 1.13 11.21
N LEU A 121 14.75 2.24 10.73
CA LEU A 121 15.32 2.34 9.38
C LEU A 121 16.41 1.32 9.06
N ASP A 122 17.26 0.94 10.00
CA ASP A 122 18.34 -0.02 9.74
C ASP A 122 17.78 -1.43 9.55
N ASP A 123 16.88 -1.88 10.43
CA ASP A 123 16.21 -3.18 10.29
C ASP A 123 15.35 -3.23 9.02
N ALA A 124 14.63 -2.13 8.74
CA ALA A 124 13.80 -2.00 7.53
C ALA A 124 14.64 -2.07 6.25
N ARG A 125 15.81 -1.44 6.22
CA ARG A 125 16.74 -1.49 5.07
C ARG A 125 17.32 -2.89 4.88
N GLN A 126 17.79 -3.52 5.96
CA GLN A 126 18.30 -4.88 5.90
C GLN A 126 17.22 -5.86 5.39
N PHE A 127 15.98 -5.72 5.87
CA PHE A 127 14.85 -6.48 5.37
C PHE A 127 14.60 -6.23 3.88
N ALA A 128 14.53 -4.95 3.45
CA ALA A 128 14.32 -4.59 2.06
C ALA A 128 15.42 -5.16 1.15
N ASP A 129 16.69 -5.11 1.57
CA ASP A 129 17.82 -5.70 0.83
C ASP A 129 17.67 -7.21 0.66
N ALA A 130 17.28 -7.91 1.73
CA ALA A 130 17.06 -9.36 1.69
C ALA A 130 15.91 -9.72 0.73
N VAL A 131 14.79 -9.01 0.80
CA VAL A 131 13.64 -9.23 -0.08
C VAL A 131 13.99 -8.94 -1.54
N VAL A 132 14.61 -7.79 -1.82
CA VAL A 132 15.01 -7.40 -3.18
C VAL A 132 16.02 -8.39 -3.76
N SER A 133 16.98 -8.87 -2.96
CA SER A 133 17.92 -9.92 -3.37
C SER A 133 17.18 -11.19 -3.80
N LYS A 134 16.21 -11.66 -3.02
CA LYS A 134 15.40 -12.85 -3.36
C LYS A 134 14.50 -12.63 -4.57
N LEU A 135 13.85 -11.46 -4.70
CA LEU A 135 13.09 -11.10 -5.89
C LEU A 135 13.96 -11.14 -7.14
N SER A 136 15.18 -10.62 -7.05
CA SER A 136 16.14 -10.55 -8.17
C SER A 136 16.63 -11.92 -8.66
N THR A 137 16.42 -12.99 -7.88
CA THR A 137 16.70 -14.38 -8.34
C THR A 137 15.66 -14.89 -9.32
N ARG A 138 14.47 -14.28 -9.36
CA ARG A 138 13.33 -14.75 -10.17
C ARG A 138 12.92 -13.74 -11.25
N TRP A 139 13.02 -12.45 -10.95
CA TRP A 139 12.57 -11.38 -11.83
C TRP A 139 13.65 -10.32 -12.03
N ARG A 140 13.58 -9.63 -13.15
CA ARG A 140 14.46 -8.48 -13.41
C ARG A 140 13.94 -7.26 -12.64
N VAL A 141 14.47 -7.05 -11.43
CA VAL A 141 14.07 -5.98 -10.53
C VAL A 141 14.74 -4.66 -10.92
N HIS A 142 13.94 -3.58 -10.90
CA HIS A 142 14.39 -2.21 -11.15
C HIS A 142 14.06 -1.34 -9.93
N GLU A 143 15.03 -0.54 -9.50
CA GLU A 143 14.80 0.48 -8.46
C GLU A 143 13.92 1.60 -9.01
N VAL A 144 12.92 2.02 -8.22
CA VAL A 144 12.10 3.18 -8.51
C VAL A 144 12.74 4.41 -7.86
N PRO A 145 13.12 5.45 -8.63
CA PRO A 145 13.71 6.66 -8.05
C PRO A 145 12.75 7.31 -7.05
N GLN A 146 13.29 7.78 -5.92
CA GLN A 146 12.52 8.47 -4.90
C GLN A 146 11.76 9.67 -5.50
N GLY A 147 10.51 9.86 -5.05
CA GLY A 147 9.66 10.98 -5.48
C GLY A 147 8.98 10.80 -6.83
N ARG A 148 9.23 9.72 -7.57
CA ARG A 148 8.55 9.46 -8.85
C ARG A 148 7.24 8.70 -8.76
N GLY A 149 6.93 8.11 -7.61
CA GLY A 149 5.75 7.25 -7.47
C GLY A 149 5.86 5.96 -8.32
N ALA A 150 4.81 5.15 -8.27
CA ALA A 150 4.73 3.89 -9.01
C ALA A 150 4.27 4.12 -10.47
N PHE A 151 5.10 4.77 -11.28
CA PHE A 151 4.86 4.85 -12.73
C PHE A 151 5.53 3.67 -13.42
N PRO A 152 4.95 3.17 -14.53
CA PRO A 152 5.59 2.15 -15.34
C PRO A 152 6.98 2.63 -15.78
N LEU A 153 8.03 2.06 -15.19
CA LEU A 153 9.42 2.35 -15.58
C LEU A 153 9.87 1.49 -16.75
N VAL A 154 9.25 0.34 -16.91
CA VAL A 154 9.60 -0.68 -17.88
C VAL A 154 8.33 -1.13 -18.57
N LYS A 155 8.41 -1.38 -19.87
CA LYS A 155 7.38 -2.14 -20.56
C LYS A 155 7.61 -3.61 -20.26
N CYS A 156 6.55 -4.31 -19.86
CA CYS A 156 6.56 -5.76 -19.80
C CYS A 156 6.37 -6.26 -21.24
N ASP A 157 7.40 -6.89 -21.79
CA ASP A 157 7.40 -7.46 -23.15
C ASP A 157 6.85 -8.88 -23.12
#